data_3909a373ae44a0ea5d09cde56fdce945
#
_entry.id   3909a373ae44a0ea5d09cde56fdce945
#
_cell.length_a   1.000
_cell.length_b   1.000
_cell.length_c   1.000
_cell.angle_alpha   90.00
_cell.angle_beta   90.00
_cell.angle_gamma   90.00
#
_symmetry.space_group_name_H-M   'P 1'
#
loop_
_entity.id
_entity.type
_entity.pdbx_description
1 polymer ?
#
loop_
_entity_poly.entity_id
_entity_poly.type
_entity_poly.pdbx_seq_one_letter_code
_entity_poly.pdbx_strand_id
1 'polypeptide(L)'
;MIIEKRGNLLESTEGFIAHQVNCKGAMGAGVAKQIKNKILKDNFQMYKIFCNEHSSDFLLGQVQCIPFADDPTRYVVNLFGENVPTGKGLDTNYDALKHALSDLYFIAKANHANVAIPAYLGCGLAGGDWNHVYTDLIYPIFGNCDDVILYIYYLDEAVELLKQEFIHWSATTDKIYIHMAWHGFPKGTAKDYIRDWLVLNFS
;
A
#
# COMPACT_ATOMS: atom_id res chain seq x y z
N MET A 1 -10.26 1.55 -15.00
CA MET A 1 -9.27 0.62 -15.62
C MET A 1 -8.10 0.40 -14.65
N ILE A 2 -7.58 -0.83 -14.54
CA ILE A 2 -6.38 -1.15 -13.71
C ILE A 2 -5.19 -1.35 -14.62
N ILE A 3 -4.05 -0.73 -14.25
CA ILE A 3 -2.76 -0.88 -14.93
C ILE A 3 -1.70 -1.24 -13.90
N GLU A 4 -1.03 -2.37 -14.09
CA GLU A 4 0.09 -2.77 -13.27
C GLU A 4 1.39 -2.17 -13.81
N LYS A 5 2.19 -1.59 -12.92
CA LYS A 5 3.50 -1.00 -13.22
C LYS A 5 4.57 -1.59 -12.31
N ARG A 6 5.76 -1.78 -12.85
CA ARG A 6 6.96 -2.02 -12.06
C ARG A 6 7.67 -0.71 -11.81
N GLY A 7 8.12 -0.48 -10.59
CA GLY A 7 8.82 0.73 -10.20
C GLY A 7 8.46 1.24 -8.82
N ASN A 8 9.03 2.38 -8.48
CA ASN A 8 8.84 2.99 -7.17
C ASN A 8 7.57 3.87 -7.16
N LEU A 9 6.61 3.52 -6.33
CA LEU A 9 5.37 4.31 -6.13
C LEU A 9 5.65 5.78 -5.82
N LEU A 10 6.74 6.09 -5.09
CA LEU A 10 7.08 7.45 -4.70
C LEU A 10 7.52 8.33 -5.87
N GLU A 11 7.85 7.73 -7.01
CA GLU A 11 8.22 8.39 -8.27
C GLU A 11 7.04 8.46 -9.24
N SER A 12 5.86 8.00 -8.83
CA SER A 12 4.65 8.08 -9.63
C SER A 12 4.29 9.53 -9.97
N THR A 13 3.65 9.71 -11.10
CA THR A 13 3.22 11.05 -11.58
C THR A 13 1.71 11.28 -11.45
N GLU A 14 1.00 10.27 -10.96
CA GLU A 14 -0.45 10.32 -10.77
C GLU A 14 -0.83 11.37 -9.73
N GLY A 15 -2.01 11.98 -9.87
CA GLY A 15 -2.49 13.03 -8.98
C GLY A 15 -2.68 12.56 -7.53
N PHE A 16 -3.04 11.29 -7.36
CA PHE A 16 -3.24 10.68 -6.06
C PHE A 16 -2.32 9.48 -5.84
N ILE A 17 -1.61 9.47 -4.70
CA ILE A 17 -0.95 8.28 -4.16
C ILE A 17 -1.77 7.81 -2.96
N ALA A 18 -2.40 6.63 -3.05
CA ALA A 18 -3.19 6.09 -1.97
C ALA A 18 -2.49 4.92 -1.28
N HIS A 19 -2.62 4.83 0.04
CA HIS A 19 -2.09 3.73 0.83
C HIS A 19 -2.93 3.49 2.09
N GLN A 20 -2.92 2.25 2.61
CA GLN A 20 -3.58 1.93 3.86
C GLN A 20 -2.86 2.56 5.05
N VAL A 21 -3.65 3.11 5.97
CA VAL A 21 -3.18 3.66 7.24
C VAL A 21 -4.00 3.11 8.41
N ASN A 22 -3.44 3.28 9.63
CA ASN A 22 -4.12 2.93 10.87
C ASN A 22 -4.81 4.13 11.52
N CYS A 23 -5.71 3.86 12.48
CA CYS A 23 -6.42 4.90 13.23
C CYS A 23 -5.60 5.48 14.41
N LYS A 24 -4.30 5.20 14.51
CA LYS A 24 -3.43 5.63 15.62
C LYS A 24 -2.41 6.71 15.23
N GLY A 25 -2.50 7.23 14.02
CA GLY A 25 -1.57 8.28 13.55
C GLY A 25 -0.13 7.80 13.36
N ALA A 26 0.09 6.50 13.13
CA ALA A 26 1.41 5.91 13.04
C ALA A 26 1.78 5.54 11.60
N MET A 27 2.90 6.08 11.11
CA MET A 27 3.56 5.72 9.85
C MET A 27 5.02 5.36 10.14
N GLY A 28 5.22 4.22 10.81
CA GLY A 28 6.54 3.82 11.34
C GLY A 28 7.34 2.87 10.48
N ALA A 29 6.72 2.22 9.48
CA ALA A 29 7.36 1.16 8.70
C ALA A 29 6.83 1.12 7.25
N GLY A 30 7.45 0.30 6.41
CA GLY A 30 7.03 0.03 5.03
C GLY A 30 6.89 1.28 4.16
N VAL A 31 5.95 1.21 3.22
CA VAL A 31 5.63 2.31 2.30
C VAL A 31 5.13 3.55 3.05
N ALA A 32 4.37 3.39 4.13
CA ALA A 32 3.85 4.51 4.92
C ALA A 32 4.99 5.37 5.50
N LYS A 33 6.06 4.75 6.04
CA LYS A 33 7.25 5.47 6.52
C LYS A 33 7.93 6.26 5.40
N GLN A 34 8.01 5.70 4.21
CA GLN A 34 8.63 6.37 3.07
C GLN A 34 7.77 7.54 2.58
N ILE A 35 6.44 7.37 2.46
CA ILE A 35 5.48 8.44 2.13
C ILE A 35 5.60 9.57 3.13
N LYS A 36 5.58 9.27 4.44
CA LYS A 36 5.77 10.26 5.49
C LYS A 36 7.04 11.07 5.29
N ASN A 37 8.18 10.40 5.09
CA ASN A 37 9.49 11.06 5.11
C ASN A 37 9.82 11.80 3.80
N LYS A 38 9.36 11.26 2.66
CA LYS A 38 9.75 11.77 1.34
C LYS A 38 8.69 12.67 0.71
N ILE A 39 7.40 12.42 1.00
CA ILE A 39 6.28 13.12 0.34
C ILE A 39 5.58 14.07 1.31
N LEU A 40 5.09 13.56 2.43
CA LEU A 40 4.31 14.37 3.38
C LEU A 40 5.18 15.34 4.18
N LYS A 41 6.36 14.92 4.63
CA LYS A 41 7.26 15.72 5.46
C LYS A 41 6.49 16.33 6.66
N ASP A 42 6.43 17.66 6.78
CA ASP A 42 5.70 18.35 7.86
C ASP A 42 4.17 18.18 7.73
N ASN A 43 3.64 17.98 6.54
CA ASN A 43 2.21 17.72 6.30
C ASN A 43 1.72 16.42 6.95
N PHE A 44 2.63 15.53 7.35
CA PHE A 44 2.29 14.36 8.18
C PHE A 44 1.55 14.74 9.48
N GLN A 45 1.76 15.95 10.01
CA GLN A 45 1.03 16.40 11.19
C GLN A 45 -0.49 16.46 10.97
N MET A 46 -0.95 16.70 9.74
CA MET A 46 -2.39 16.68 9.40
C MET A 46 -3.01 15.31 9.67
N TYR A 47 -2.30 14.21 9.34
CA TYR A 47 -2.76 12.86 9.66
C TYR A 47 -2.81 12.61 11.16
N LYS A 48 -1.80 13.02 11.91
CA LYS A 48 -1.77 12.87 13.38
C LYS A 48 -2.89 13.64 14.06
N ILE A 49 -3.12 14.89 13.66
CA ILE A 49 -4.18 15.73 14.19
C ILE A 49 -5.52 15.06 13.92
N PHE A 50 -5.78 14.63 12.69
CA PHE A 50 -7.02 13.95 12.30
C PHE A 50 -7.29 12.69 13.14
N CYS A 51 -6.23 11.88 13.38
CA CYS A 51 -6.35 10.70 14.24
C CYS A 51 -6.59 11.04 15.71
N ASN A 52 -6.07 12.16 16.20
CA ASN A 52 -6.27 12.57 17.60
C ASN A 52 -7.65 13.21 17.86
N GLU A 53 -8.24 13.82 16.85
CA GLU A 53 -9.53 14.51 16.95
C GLU A 53 -10.73 13.57 16.78
N HIS A 54 -10.52 12.34 16.27
CA HIS A 54 -11.57 11.40 15.96
C HIS A 54 -11.36 10.03 16.62
N SER A 55 -12.46 9.37 16.96
CA SER A 55 -12.40 7.99 17.46
C SER A 55 -11.99 7.02 16.35
N SER A 56 -11.41 5.88 16.73
CA SER A 56 -11.08 4.82 15.75
C SER A 56 -12.30 4.30 15.00
N ASP A 57 -13.46 4.23 15.65
CA ASP A 57 -14.70 3.78 15.02
C ASP A 57 -15.19 4.77 13.95
N PHE A 58 -14.95 6.06 14.16
CA PHE A 58 -15.24 7.08 13.14
C PHE A 58 -14.24 6.99 11.97
N LEU A 59 -12.95 6.81 12.28
CA LEU A 59 -11.88 6.83 11.27
C LEU A 59 -11.92 5.60 10.37
N LEU A 60 -12.27 4.44 10.90
CA LEU A 60 -12.20 3.18 10.18
C LEU A 60 -13.12 3.20 8.95
N GLY A 61 -12.56 3.00 7.78
CA GLY A 61 -13.25 3.11 6.50
C GLY A 61 -13.24 4.51 5.87
N GLN A 62 -12.77 5.54 6.58
CA GLN A 62 -12.68 6.90 6.06
C GLN A 62 -11.47 7.08 5.11
N VAL A 63 -11.49 8.20 4.42
CA VAL A 63 -10.42 8.67 3.54
C VAL A 63 -9.96 10.05 3.99
N GLN A 64 -8.65 10.28 4.00
CA GLN A 64 -8.08 11.61 4.22
C GLN A 64 -7.11 11.97 3.09
N CYS A 65 -7.35 13.09 2.42
CA CYS A 65 -6.43 13.63 1.40
C CYS A 65 -5.49 14.66 2.05
N ILE A 66 -4.18 14.47 1.89
CA ILE A 66 -3.15 15.38 2.38
C ILE A 66 -2.30 15.81 1.19
N PRO A 67 -2.12 17.12 0.92
CA PRO A 67 -1.30 17.58 -0.19
C PRO A 67 0.17 17.15 0.01
N PHE A 68 0.89 16.93 -1.09
CA PHE A 68 2.33 16.75 -1.02
C PHE A 68 2.98 18.03 -0.50
N ALA A 69 4.07 17.87 0.25
CA ALA A 69 4.78 19.03 0.80
C ALA A 69 5.41 19.91 -0.30
N ASP A 70 5.91 19.27 -1.35
CA ASP A 70 6.64 19.95 -2.43
C ASP A 70 5.77 20.22 -3.67
N ASP A 71 4.58 19.63 -3.76
CA ASP A 71 3.63 19.78 -4.88
C ASP A 71 2.18 19.73 -4.38
N PRO A 72 1.58 20.87 -4.01
CA PRO A 72 0.24 20.89 -3.44
C PRO A 72 -0.88 20.56 -4.44
N THR A 73 -0.57 20.33 -5.71
CA THR A 73 -1.55 19.86 -6.71
C THR A 73 -1.74 18.35 -6.67
N ARG A 74 -0.87 17.64 -5.96
CA ARG A 74 -0.91 16.19 -5.77
C ARG A 74 -1.19 15.84 -4.31
N TYR A 75 -1.81 14.68 -4.09
CA TYR A 75 -2.26 14.29 -2.76
C TYR A 75 -1.84 12.87 -2.39
N VAL A 76 -1.43 12.71 -1.14
CA VAL A 76 -1.45 11.41 -0.47
C VAL A 76 -2.88 11.18 0.03
N VAL A 77 -3.42 10.01 -0.28
CA VAL A 77 -4.75 9.59 0.15
C VAL A 77 -4.61 8.45 1.15
N ASN A 78 -4.84 8.77 2.41
CA ASN A 78 -4.83 7.82 3.51
C ASN A 78 -6.15 7.03 3.52
N LEU A 79 -6.08 5.71 3.39
CA LEU A 79 -7.20 4.78 3.47
C LEU A 79 -7.19 4.14 4.86
N PHE A 80 -8.14 4.47 5.71
CA PHE A 80 -8.20 3.96 7.09
C PHE A 80 -8.70 2.51 7.11
N GLY A 81 -7.86 1.57 6.68
CA GLY A 81 -8.14 0.14 6.63
C GLY A 81 -7.63 -0.66 7.82
N GLU A 82 -7.02 -0.01 8.81
CA GLU A 82 -6.43 -0.66 9.98
C GLU A 82 -6.76 0.13 11.26
N ASN A 83 -7.23 -0.56 12.31
CA ASN A 83 -7.50 0.11 13.59
C ASN A 83 -6.22 0.33 14.39
N VAL A 84 -5.59 -0.77 14.81
CA VAL A 84 -4.37 -0.78 15.63
C VAL A 84 -3.31 -1.63 14.94
N PRO A 85 -2.12 -1.07 14.67
CA PRO A 85 -1.04 -1.82 14.04
C PRO A 85 -0.38 -2.74 15.07
N THR A 86 -0.88 -3.97 15.21
CA THR A 86 -0.32 -4.95 16.15
C THR A 86 0.89 -5.67 15.57
N GLY A 87 0.94 -5.80 14.24
CA GLY A 87 1.95 -6.57 13.51
C GLY A 87 1.95 -8.07 13.86
N LYS A 88 0.89 -8.58 14.46
CA LYS A 88 0.78 -9.96 14.96
C LYS A 88 -0.37 -10.72 14.32
N GLY A 89 -0.58 -10.57 13.04
CA GLY A 89 -1.65 -11.27 12.34
C GLY A 89 -2.38 -10.37 11.37
N LEU A 90 -3.68 -10.59 11.21
CA LEU A 90 -4.52 -9.78 10.35
C LEU A 90 -4.96 -8.51 11.10
N ASP A 91 -4.31 -7.40 10.80
CA ASP A 91 -4.67 -6.06 11.28
C ASP A 91 -5.53 -5.31 10.25
N THR A 92 -5.48 -5.70 8.97
CA THR A 92 -6.32 -5.13 7.91
C THR A 92 -7.78 -5.48 8.13
N ASN A 93 -8.62 -4.46 8.21
CA ASN A 93 -10.08 -4.58 8.17
C ASN A 93 -10.53 -4.45 6.70
N TYR A 94 -10.91 -5.56 6.09
CA TYR A 94 -11.26 -5.61 4.67
C TYR A 94 -12.50 -4.79 4.33
N ASP A 95 -13.52 -4.77 5.20
CA ASP A 95 -14.74 -3.98 4.98
C ASP A 95 -14.43 -2.47 5.00
N ALA A 96 -13.62 -2.04 5.97
CA ALA A 96 -13.16 -0.66 6.07
C ALA A 96 -12.28 -0.28 4.86
N LEU A 97 -11.35 -1.14 4.46
CA LEU A 97 -10.51 -0.90 3.30
C LEU A 97 -11.34 -0.83 2.01
N LYS A 98 -12.34 -1.69 1.84
CA LYS A 98 -13.26 -1.67 0.70
C LYS A 98 -14.06 -0.37 0.64
N HIS A 99 -14.56 0.10 1.79
CA HIS A 99 -15.28 1.36 1.88
C HIS A 99 -14.38 2.53 1.49
N ALA A 100 -13.17 2.60 2.06
CA ALA A 100 -12.20 3.65 1.74
C ALA A 100 -11.76 3.63 0.26
N LEU A 101 -11.63 2.45 -0.35
CA LEU A 101 -11.35 2.31 -1.79
C LEU A 101 -12.51 2.81 -2.66
N SER A 102 -13.75 2.58 -2.25
CA SER A 102 -14.93 3.13 -2.94
C SER A 102 -14.95 4.66 -2.88
N ASP A 103 -14.69 5.23 -1.71
CA ASP A 103 -14.62 6.69 -1.56
C ASP A 103 -13.46 7.28 -2.35
N LEU A 104 -12.29 6.63 -2.36
CA LEU A 104 -11.15 6.99 -3.20
C LEU A 104 -11.53 7.08 -4.68
N TYR A 105 -12.30 6.09 -5.19
CA TYR A 105 -12.77 6.10 -6.58
C TYR A 105 -13.63 7.34 -6.87
N PHE A 106 -14.60 7.66 -6.00
CA PHE A 106 -15.48 8.83 -6.21
C PHE A 106 -14.72 10.14 -6.10
N ILE A 107 -13.78 10.25 -5.17
CA ILE A 107 -12.91 11.42 -5.03
C ILE A 107 -12.04 11.59 -6.28
N ALA A 108 -11.40 10.52 -6.75
CA ALA A 108 -10.57 10.56 -7.95
C ALA A 108 -11.38 10.95 -9.19
N LYS A 109 -12.56 10.36 -9.38
CA LYS A 109 -13.47 10.69 -10.47
C LYS A 109 -13.89 12.16 -10.45
N ALA A 110 -14.28 12.68 -9.30
CA ALA A 110 -14.70 14.08 -9.14
C ALA A 110 -13.57 15.08 -9.42
N ASN A 111 -12.31 14.69 -9.21
CA ASN A 111 -11.14 15.51 -9.46
C ASN A 111 -10.45 15.22 -10.80
N HIS A 112 -11.02 14.35 -11.64
CA HIS A 112 -10.42 13.89 -12.90
C HIS A 112 -8.96 13.40 -12.72
N ALA A 113 -8.68 12.75 -11.61
CA ALA A 113 -7.35 12.32 -11.22
C ALA A 113 -7.20 10.79 -11.37
N ASN A 114 -6.01 10.37 -11.79
CA ASN A 114 -5.61 8.98 -11.70
C ASN A 114 -4.99 8.67 -10.33
N VAL A 115 -5.06 7.41 -9.95
CA VAL A 115 -4.63 6.91 -8.65
C VAL A 115 -3.47 5.96 -8.78
N ALA A 116 -2.46 6.10 -7.93
CA ALA A 116 -1.38 5.13 -7.74
C ALA A 116 -1.49 4.49 -6.35
N ILE A 117 -1.41 3.17 -6.29
CA ILE A 117 -1.33 2.40 -5.04
C ILE A 117 -0.12 1.47 -5.04
N PRO A 118 0.42 1.12 -3.87
CA PRO A 118 1.40 0.05 -3.80
C PRO A 118 0.73 -1.30 -4.08
N ALA A 119 1.39 -2.19 -4.78
CA ALA A 119 1.05 -3.60 -4.73
C ALA A 119 1.05 -4.09 -3.28
N TYR A 120 0.25 -5.11 -2.99
CA TYR A 120 0.11 -5.66 -1.64
C TYR A 120 -0.44 -4.65 -0.62
N LEU A 121 -1.30 -3.72 -1.07
CA LEU A 121 -2.01 -2.77 -0.20
C LEU A 121 -2.71 -3.52 0.95
N GLY A 122 -2.39 -3.15 2.21
CA GLY A 122 -2.92 -3.80 3.40
C GLY A 122 -2.35 -5.20 3.72
N CYS A 123 -1.42 -5.72 2.89
CA CYS A 123 -0.97 -7.11 2.96
C CYS A 123 0.44 -7.27 3.55
N GLY A 124 1.17 -6.18 3.80
CA GLY A 124 2.48 -6.21 4.43
C GLY A 124 2.40 -6.50 5.93
N LEU A 125 2.79 -5.54 6.76
CA LEU A 125 2.74 -5.67 8.22
C LEU A 125 1.33 -5.86 8.77
N ALA A 126 0.31 -5.36 8.09
CA ALA A 126 -1.09 -5.51 8.47
C ALA A 126 -1.68 -6.90 8.11
N GLY A 127 -0.91 -7.78 7.47
CA GLY A 127 -1.18 -9.20 7.34
C GLY A 127 -2.37 -9.58 6.44
N GLY A 128 -2.85 -8.68 5.58
CA GLY A 128 -3.93 -8.99 4.63
C GLY A 128 -3.52 -10.00 3.56
N ASP A 129 -4.49 -10.62 2.92
CA ASP A 129 -4.32 -11.49 1.75
C ASP A 129 -4.46 -10.67 0.47
N TRP A 130 -3.40 -10.65 -0.36
CA TRP A 130 -3.41 -9.85 -1.58
C TRP A 130 -4.42 -10.34 -2.62
N ASN A 131 -4.60 -11.65 -2.74
CA ASN A 131 -5.58 -12.16 -3.67
C ASN A 131 -6.98 -11.67 -3.32
N HIS A 132 -7.35 -11.74 -2.02
CA HIS A 132 -8.62 -11.23 -1.52
C HIS A 132 -8.73 -9.70 -1.72
N VAL A 133 -7.70 -8.93 -1.36
CA VAL A 133 -7.70 -7.47 -1.55
C VAL A 133 -7.85 -7.10 -3.03
N TYR A 134 -7.15 -7.80 -3.92
CA TYR A 134 -7.22 -7.51 -5.36
C TYR A 134 -8.57 -7.91 -5.95
N THR A 135 -9.00 -9.18 -5.74
CA THR A 135 -10.19 -9.73 -6.43
C THR A 135 -11.50 -9.23 -5.87
N ASP A 136 -11.59 -9.03 -4.54
CA ASP A 136 -12.86 -8.76 -3.87
C ASP A 136 -13.03 -7.30 -3.44
N LEU A 137 -11.92 -6.54 -3.33
CA LEU A 137 -11.97 -5.13 -2.95
C LEU A 137 -11.62 -4.20 -4.11
N ILE A 138 -10.48 -4.40 -4.78
CA ILE A 138 -9.98 -3.47 -5.80
C ILE A 138 -10.67 -3.67 -7.15
N TYR A 139 -10.69 -4.90 -7.65
CA TYR A 139 -11.18 -5.20 -8.99
C TYR A 139 -12.67 -4.84 -9.21
N PRO A 140 -13.58 -5.07 -8.25
CA PRO A 140 -15.00 -4.67 -8.41
C PRO A 140 -15.19 -3.15 -8.52
N ILE A 141 -14.28 -2.35 -7.95
CA ILE A 141 -14.37 -0.88 -7.95
C ILE A 141 -13.72 -0.29 -9.20
N PHE A 142 -12.50 -0.74 -9.54
CA PHE A 142 -11.68 -0.12 -10.58
C PHE A 142 -11.55 -0.94 -11.87
N GLY A 143 -11.89 -2.24 -11.84
CA GLY A 143 -11.62 -3.15 -12.95
C GLY A 143 -12.39 -2.84 -14.23
N ASN A 144 -13.64 -2.40 -14.08
CA ASN A 144 -14.56 -2.15 -15.19
C ASN A 144 -14.96 -0.67 -15.31
N CYS A 145 -14.15 0.25 -14.81
CA CYS A 145 -14.40 1.68 -14.95
C CYS A 145 -13.43 2.30 -15.97
N ASP A 146 -13.91 3.29 -16.72
CA ASP A 146 -13.09 4.04 -17.68
C ASP A 146 -12.76 5.46 -17.19
N ASP A 147 -13.45 5.92 -16.14
CA ASP A 147 -13.34 7.29 -15.61
C ASP A 147 -12.08 7.53 -14.78
N VAL A 148 -11.54 6.47 -14.14
CA VAL A 148 -10.36 6.52 -13.27
C VAL A 148 -9.42 5.39 -13.65
N ILE A 149 -8.13 5.73 -13.85
CA ILE A 149 -7.09 4.73 -14.00
C ILE A 149 -6.45 4.51 -12.63
N LEU A 150 -6.47 3.24 -12.18
CA LEU A 150 -5.73 2.79 -11.00
C LEU A 150 -4.43 2.15 -11.45
N TYR A 151 -3.31 2.74 -11.06
CA TYR A 151 -1.98 2.17 -11.25
C TYR A 151 -1.54 1.42 -10.00
N ILE A 152 -1.20 0.15 -10.14
CA ILE A 152 -0.66 -0.69 -9.06
C ILE A 152 0.85 -0.82 -9.26
N TYR A 153 1.62 -0.28 -8.32
CA TYR A 153 3.08 -0.25 -8.39
C TYR A 153 3.71 -1.43 -7.65
N TYR A 154 4.39 -2.28 -8.38
CA TYR A 154 5.25 -3.34 -7.85
C TYR A 154 6.68 -2.83 -7.73
N LEU A 155 7.23 -2.80 -6.52
CA LEU A 155 8.57 -2.25 -6.27
C LEU A 155 9.66 -3.20 -6.77
N ASP A 156 10.34 -2.84 -7.85
CA ASP A 156 11.40 -3.63 -8.47
C ASP A 156 12.66 -3.76 -7.60
N GLU A 157 12.97 -2.73 -6.78
CA GLU A 157 14.13 -2.78 -5.86
C GLU A 157 14.04 -3.96 -4.88
N ALA A 158 12.84 -4.35 -4.45
CA ALA A 158 12.65 -5.51 -3.60
C ALA A 158 13.08 -6.81 -4.30
N VAL A 159 12.86 -6.88 -5.59
CA VAL A 159 13.21 -8.03 -6.43
C VAL A 159 14.72 -8.09 -6.67
N GLU A 160 15.36 -6.96 -6.97
CA GLU A 160 16.81 -6.91 -7.18
C GLU A 160 17.59 -7.16 -5.88
N LEU A 161 17.13 -6.64 -4.76
CA LEU A 161 17.70 -6.93 -3.44
C LEU A 161 17.53 -8.41 -3.08
N LEU A 162 16.34 -8.99 -3.34
CA LEU A 162 16.09 -10.41 -3.13
C LEU A 162 16.96 -11.29 -4.03
N LYS A 163 17.24 -10.88 -5.28
CA LYS A 163 18.18 -11.55 -6.16
C LYS A 163 19.59 -11.60 -5.56
N GLN A 164 20.11 -10.42 -5.19
CA GLN A 164 21.47 -10.29 -4.68
C GLN A 164 21.65 -11.07 -3.39
N GLU A 165 20.64 -11.07 -2.51
CA GLU A 165 20.69 -11.80 -1.26
C GLU A 165 20.39 -13.29 -1.40
N PHE A 166 19.52 -13.69 -2.34
CA PHE A 166 19.27 -15.10 -2.63
C PHE A 166 20.51 -15.81 -3.20
N ILE A 167 21.29 -15.12 -4.04
CA ILE A 167 22.58 -15.62 -4.53
C ILE A 167 23.57 -15.79 -3.37
N HIS A 168 23.47 -14.94 -2.33
CA HIS A 168 24.35 -14.98 -1.16
C HIS A 168 23.88 -15.91 -0.03
N TRP A 169 22.57 -16.22 0.03
CA TRP A 169 21.91 -16.91 1.16
C TRP A 169 21.21 -18.20 0.76
N SER A 170 21.96 -19.17 0.29
CA SER A 170 21.40 -20.49 -0.02
C SER A 170 20.90 -21.30 1.21
N ALA A 171 20.78 -20.72 2.41
CA ALA A 171 20.72 -21.54 3.61
C ALA A 171 19.64 -21.28 4.68
N THR A 172 18.99 -20.13 4.81
CA THR A 172 18.04 -19.95 5.92
C THR A 172 16.74 -19.27 5.54
N THR A 173 15.68 -20.06 5.62
CA THR A 173 14.29 -19.74 5.33
C THR A 173 13.73 -18.52 6.10
N ASP A 174 14.09 -18.37 7.36
CA ASP A 174 13.50 -17.36 8.25
C ASP A 174 13.95 -15.93 7.91
N LYS A 175 15.15 -15.78 7.40
CA LYS A 175 15.68 -14.48 6.98
C LYS A 175 15.02 -13.96 5.70
N ILE A 176 14.62 -14.85 4.80
CA ILE A 176 13.87 -14.49 3.58
C ILE A 176 12.49 -13.90 3.97
N TYR A 177 11.79 -14.48 4.93
CA TYR A 177 10.49 -13.95 5.39
C TYR A 177 10.60 -12.57 6.06
N ILE A 178 11.62 -12.35 6.88
CA ILE A 178 11.84 -11.05 7.52
C ILE A 178 12.14 -9.98 6.46
N HIS A 179 12.95 -10.31 5.48
CA HIS A 179 13.32 -9.39 4.41
C HIS A 179 12.14 -9.07 3.49
N MET A 180 11.34 -10.07 3.16
CA MET A 180 10.12 -9.92 2.38
C MET A 180 9.07 -9.05 3.07
N ALA A 181 8.86 -9.23 4.37
CA ALA A 181 7.97 -8.38 5.17
C ALA A 181 8.48 -6.92 5.21
N TRP A 182 9.79 -6.73 5.18
CA TRP A 182 10.44 -5.41 5.15
C TRP A 182 10.25 -4.68 3.82
N HIS A 183 10.17 -5.42 2.70
CA HIS A 183 10.01 -4.89 1.35
C HIS A 183 8.56 -4.94 0.82
N GLY A 184 7.58 -5.23 1.67
CA GLY A 184 6.16 -5.16 1.32
C GLY A 184 5.57 -6.43 0.73
N PHE A 185 6.25 -7.57 0.80
CA PHE A 185 5.65 -8.86 0.44
C PHE A 185 4.70 -9.34 1.55
N PRO A 186 3.56 -9.95 1.19
CA PRO A 186 2.60 -10.45 2.16
C PRO A 186 3.23 -11.49 3.10
N LYS A 187 2.91 -11.39 4.38
CA LYS A 187 3.25 -12.42 5.36
C LYS A 187 2.48 -13.69 4.98
N GLY A 188 3.20 -14.75 4.62
CA GLY A 188 2.59 -16.01 4.17
C GLY A 188 2.58 -16.22 2.66
N THR A 189 3.18 -15.32 1.86
CA THR A 189 3.47 -15.64 0.45
C THR A 189 4.30 -16.93 0.44
N ALA A 190 3.79 -17.98 -0.22
CA ALA A 190 4.41 -19.29 -0.18
C ALA A 190 5.85 -19.23 -0.70
N LYS A 191 6.78 -19.82 0.06
CA LYS A 191 8.20 -19.96 -0.34
C LYS A 191 8.37 -20.45 -1.77
N ASP A 192 7.51 -21.37 -2.15
CA ASP A 192 7.53 -22.01 -3.47
C ASP A 192 7.18 -21.03 -4.57
N TYR A 193 6.21 -20.13 -4.36
CA TYR A 193 5.83 -19.11 -5.32
C TYR A 193 6.98 -18.14 -5.62
N ILE A 194 7.72 -17.74 -4.60
CA ILE A 194 8.86 -16.82 -4.76
C ILE A 194 10.04 -17.53 -5.39
N ARG A 195 10.33 -18.75 -4.96
CA ARG A 195 11.38 -19.57 -5.59
C ARG A 195 11.05 -19.79 -7.07
N ASP A 196 9.83 -20.17 -7.38
CA ASP A 196 9.40 -20.45 -8.75
C ASP A 196 9.40 -19.17 -9.59
N TRP A 197 8.97 -18.04 -9.01
CA TRP A 197 9.03 -16.73 -9.65
C TRP A 197 10.50 -16.29 -9.89
N LEU A 198 11.40 -16.48 -8.93
CA LEU A 198 12.83 -16.19 -9.08
C LEU A 198 13.47 -17.10 -10.15
N VAL A 199 13.14 -18.40 -10.17
CA VAL A 199 13.63 -19.34 -11.19
C VAL A 199 13.12 -18.93 -12.58
N LEU A 200 11.83 -18.57 -12.74
CA LEU A 200 11.25 -18.19 -14.02
C LEU A 200 11.79 -16.87 -14.59
N ASN A 201 12.24 -15.96 -13.74
CA ASN A 201 12.68 -14.63 -14.19
C ASN A 201 14.19 -14.45 -14.19
N PHE A 202 14.98 -15.42 -13.67
CA PHE A 202 16.42 -15.28 -13.47
C PHE A 202 17.25 -16.54 -13.75
N SER A 203 16.64 -17.62 -14.26
CA SER A 203 17.33 -18.74 -14.89
C SER A 203 17.41 -18.50 -16.41
#